data_c3872553ab16b85e99f20a4f8e4a5a36
#
_entry.id   c3872553ab16b85e99f20a4f8e4a5a36
#
_cell.length_a   1.000
_cell.length_b   1.000
_cell.length_c   1.000
_cell.angle_alpha   90.00
_cell.angle_beta   90.00
_cell.angle_gamma   90.00
#
_symmetry.space_group_name_H-M   'P 1'
#
loop_
_entity.id
_entity.type
_entity.pdbx_description
1 polymer ?
#
loop_
_entity_poly.entity_id
_entity_poly.type
_entity_poly.pdbx_seq_one_letter_code
_entity_poly.pdbx_strand_id
1 'polypeptide(L)'
;MEKILVENPNRFVIFPIEHNDIWEYYKMHQAAFWTAEEIDLSGDLRDWENLSENEQYFVKNILSFFAASDGIVNENLAENFYREVQYPEAKFFYGIQLAMENIHSLMYSLLIDTYVSNEDEKNKCFTALDNLPAVQKKAKWALDWIENASFQERLVAFAAVEGIFFSGSFCSIFWLKSRGIMQGLCNANALIFKDENLHCDFAIHLLNNHIENKPSEKRIKEILLSALEIEKEFITESLPVSLIGMNSNLMKQYLEFVVDGLLVKFGCKKQFNVEQPFKFMEQIAVETKGNFFESRTVEYQKAKLNETLSFTDDF
;
A
#
# COMPACT_ATOMS: atom_id res chain seq x y z
N MET A 1 -7.59 29.45 -0.94
CA MET A 1 -6.41 28.58 -1.28
C MET A 1 -5.99 27.92 0.03
N GLU A 2 -5.78 26.62 0.03
CA GLU A 2 -5.41 25.85 1.22
C GLU A 2 -4.04 26.29 1.74
N LYS A 3 -3.88 26.44 3.07
CA LYS A 3 -2.62 26.94 3.66
C LYS A 3 -1.42 26.04 3.31
N ILE A 4 -1.62 24.73 3.29
CA ILE A 4 -0.58 23.75 2.93
C ILE A 4 -0.04 23.93 1.50
N LEU A 5 -0.81 24.61 0.62
CA LEU A 5 -0.46 24.87 -0.79
C LEU A 5 0.05 26.29 -1.03
N VAL A 6 0.03 27.17 -0.01
CA VAL A 6 0.52 28.54 -0.12
C VAL A 6 2.04 28.54 -0.10
N GLU A 7 2.64 29.26 -1.04
CA GLU A 7 4.10 29.37 -1.12
C GLU A 7 4.71 29.79 0.23
N ASN A 8 5.65 28.97 0.70
CA ASN A 8 6.38 29.21 1.95
C ASN A 8 7.85 29.51 1.62
N PRO A 9 8.33 30.75 1.84
CA PRO A 9 9.72 31.10 1.57
C PRO A 9 10.71 30.34 2.47
N ASN A 10 10.25 29.84 3.62
CA ASN A 10 11.06 29.10 4.60
C ASN A 10 11.02 27.57 4.39
N ARG A 11 10.33 27.07 3.34
CA ARG A 11 10.15 25.62 3.08
C ARG A 11 11.42 24.81 2.87
N PHE A 12 12.55 25.45 2.75
CA PHE A 12 13.85 24.80 2.57
C PHE A 12 14.54 24.43 3.89
N VAL A 13 14.00 24.87 5.02
CA VAL A 13 14.55 24.62 6.35
C VAL A 13 13.49 23.95 7.22
N ILE A 14 13.87 22.82 7.85
CA ILE A 14 12.90 22.04 8.62
C ILE A 14 12.62 22.63 10.02
N PHE A 15 13.56 23.36 10.61
CA PHE A 15 13.37 23.97 11.92
C PHE A 15 13.02 25.46 11.84
N PRO A 16 12.15 25.93 12.74
CA PRO A 16 11.45 25.17 13.79
C PRO A 16 10.36 24.28 13.19
N ILE A 17 10.01 23.15 13.85
CA ILE A 17 8.86 22.34 13.49
C ILE A 17 7.59 23.13 13.81
N GLU A 18 6.80 23.41 12.81
CA GLU A 18 5.53 24.17 12.93
C GLU A 18 4.32 23.23 13.00
N HIS A 19 4.39 22.07 12.33
CA HIS A 19 3.32 21.07 12.26
C HIS A 19 3.76 19.77 12.91
N ASN A 20 3.73 19.72 14.27
CA ASN A 20 4.18 18.56 15.04
C ASN A 20 3.41 17.27 14.70
N ASP A 21 2.12 17.37 14.43
CA ASP A 21 1.26 16.25 14.06
C ASP A 21 1.69 15.61 12.71
N ILE A 22 2.07 16.42 11.72
CA ILE A 22 2.66 15.94 10.46
C ILE A 22 4.05 15.35 10.70
N TRP A 23 4.85 16.02 11.54
CA TRP A 23 6.19 15.56 11.87
C TRP A 23 6.20 14.19 12.56
N GLU A 24 5.21 13.91 13.42
CA GLU A 24 5.05 12.58 14.05
C GLU A 24 4.81 11.48 13.01
N TYR A 25 4.03 11.71 11.95
CA TYR A 25 3.85 10.76 10.86
C TYR A 25 5.17 10.44 10.16
N TYR A 26 5.99 11.47 9.86
CA TYR A 26 7.33 11.25 9.33
C TYR A 26 8.20 10.40 10.27
N LYS A 27 8.18 10.70 11.57
CA LYS A 27 8.94 9.92 12.57
C LYS A 27 8.46 8.48 12.70
N MET A 28 7.15 8.25 12.64
CA MET A 28 6.59 6.89 12.62
C MET A 28 7.07 6.11 11.39
N HIS A 29 7.05 6.73 10.22
CA HIS A 29 7.53 6.08 9.00
C HIS A 29 9.02 5.80 9.03
N GLN A 30 9.81 6.76 9.50
CA GLN A 30 11.26 6.57 9.69
C GLN A 30 11.58 5.41 10.66
N ALA A 31 10.81 5.27 11.74
CA ALA A 31 10.99 4.17 12.70
C ALA A 31 10.59 2.79 12.15
N ALA A 32 9.70 2.76 11.15
CA ALA A 32 9.24 1.54 10.49
C ALA A 32 10.09 1.15 9.26
N PHE A 33 11.14 1.90 8.93
CA PHE A 33 11.97 1.68 7.74
C PHE A 33 12.55 0.26 7.69
N TRP A 34 12.47 -0.36 6.51
CA TRP A 34 13.00 -1.68 6.21
C TRP A 34 13.54 -1.72 4.76
N THR A 35 14.24 -2.78 4.38
CA THR A 35 14.73 -2.98 3.01
C THR A 35 14.33 -4.37 2.49
N ALA A 36 14.23 -4.52 1.17
CA ALA A 36 13.80 -5.77 0.55
C ALA A 36 14.74 -6.95 0.89
N GLU A 37 16.03 -6.69 1.11
CA GLU A 37 17.04 -7.68 1.47
C GLU A 37 16.86 -8.27 2.88
N GLU A 38 16.04 -7.64 3.72
CA GLU A 38 15.70 -8.17 5.05
C GLU A 38 14.72 -9.36 5.00
N ILE A 39 14.08 -9.59 3.84
CA ILE A 39 13.09 -10.66 3.65
C ILE A 39 13.77 -11.93 3.15
N ASP A 40 13.68 -13.01 3.93
CA ASP A 40 14.15 -14.33 3.52
C ASP A 40 13.08 -15.07 2.70
N LEU A 41 13.36 -15.28 1.42
CA LEU A 41 12.49 -16.01 0.48
C LEU A 41 12.90 -17.49 0.29
N SER A 42 13.96 -17.95 0.95
CA SER A 42 14.53 -19.28 0.71
C SER A 42 13.57 -20.43 1.00
N GLY A 43 12.68 -20.27 1.97
CA GLY A 43 11.65 -21.25 2.33
C GLY A 43 10.48 -21.32 1.35
N ASP A 44 10.21 -20.23 0.64
CA ASP A 44 9.01 -20.08 -0.19
C ASP A 44 9.05 -20.92 -1.48
N LEU A 45 10.22 -21.19 -2.04
CA LEU A 45 10.34 -21.98 -3.28
C LEU A 45 9.72 -23.36 -3.14
N ARG A 46 9.96 -24.05 -2.01
CA ARG A 46 9.34 -25.35 -1.75
C ARG A 46 7.82 -25.25 -1.62
N ASP A 47 7.33 -24.22 -0.96
CA ASP A 47 5.89 -24.00 -0.82
C ASP A 47 5.26 -23.65 -2.17
N TRP A 48 5.94 -22.81 -2.97
CA TRP A 48 5.56 -22.46 -4.33
C TRP A 48 5.36 -23.65 -5.25
N GLU A 49 6.31 -24.60 -5.24
CA GLU A 49 6.23 -25.85 -6.02
C GLU A 49 5.05 -26.74 -5.60
N ASN A 50 4.59 -26.64 -4.36
CA ASN A 50 3.45 -27.38 -3.82
C ASN A 50 2.09 -26.68 -3.98
N LEU A 51 2.07 -25.42 -4.40
CA LEU A 51 0.82 -24.73 -4.73
C LEU A 51 0.18 -25.34 -5.97
N SER A 52 -1.15 -25.38 -6.00
CA SER A 52 -1.90 -25.71 -7.20
C SER A 52 -1.68 -24.67 -8.31
N GLU A 53 -1.89 -25.05 -9.56
CA GLU A 53 -1.82 -24.13 -10.71
C GLU A 53 -2.70 -22.89 -10.51
N ASN A 54 -3.89 -23.05 -9.92
CA ASN A 54 -4.80 -21.96 -9.61
C ASN A 54 -4.21 -20.98 -8.57
N GLU A 55 -3.57 -21.52 -7.53
CA GLU A 55 -2.93 -20.69 -6.49
C GLU A 55 -1.72 -19.95 -7.05
N GLN A 56 -0.87 -20.63 -7.83
CA GLN A 56 0.26 -19.99 -8.51
C GLN A 56 -0.23 -18.88 -9.47
N TYR A 57 -1.26 -19.16 -10.25
CA TYR A 57 -1.87 -18.17 -11.14
C TYR A 57 -2.37 -16.96 -10.35
N PHE A 58 -3.09 -17.20 -9.25
CA PHE A 58 -3.60 -16.14 -8.40
C PHE A 58 -2.48 -15.26 -7.84
N VAL A 59 -1.46 -15.87 -7.22
CA VAL A 59 -0.34 -15.14 -6.61
C VAL A 59 0.45 -14.35 -7.67
N LYS A 60 0.75 -14.95 -8.83
CA LYS A 60 1.43 -14.24 -9.93
C LYS A 60 0.70 -12.96 -10.33
N ASN A 61 -0.62 -13.04 -10.49
CA ASN A 61 -1.42 -11.88 -10.92
C ASN A 61 -1.56 -10.81 -9.81
N ILE A 62 -1.61 -11.20 -8.54
CA ILE A 62 -1.58 -10.25 -7.41
C ILE A 62 -0.25 -9.51 -7.38
N LEU A 63 0.88 -10.22 -7.50
CA LEU A 63 2.20 -9.59 -7.52
C LEU A 63 2.38 -8.68 -8.75
N SER A 64 1.87 -9.09 -9.90
CA SER A 64 1.86 -8.27 -11.12
C SER A 64 1.05 -6.99 -10.95
N PHE A 65 -0.09 -7.09 -10.26
CA PHE A 65 -0.92 -5.92 -9.93
C PHE A 65 -0.16 -4.96 -9.01
N PHE A 66 0.45 -5.45 -7.93
CA PHE A 66 1.21 -4.60 -7.01
C PHE A 66 2.38 -3.91 -7.71
N ALA A 67 3.21 -4.66 -8.44
CA ALA A 67 4.36 -4.11 -9.17
C ALA A 67 3.96 -3.00 -10.18
N ALA A 68 2.78 -3.13 -10.81
CA ALA A 68 2.27 -2.12 -11.73
C ALA A 68 1.69 -0.89 -11.00
N SER A 69 1.07 -1.10 -9.84
CA SER A 69 0.37 -0.04 -9.10
C SER A 69 1.33 0.93 -8.42
N ASP A 70 2.44 0.44 -7.86
CA ASP A 70 3.43 1.27 -7.17
C ASP A 70 4.06 2.32 -8.09
N GLY A 71 4.24 1.99 -9.38
CA GLY A 71 4.71 2.96 -10.37
C GLY A 71 3.78 4.16 -10.53
N ILE A 72 2.46 3.93 -10.55
CA ILE A 72 1.44 4.98 -10.66
C ILE A 72 1.37 5.80 -9.36
N VAL A 73 1.45 5.14 -8.21
CA VAL A 73 1.50 5.80 -6.89
C VAL A 73 2.71 6.72 -6.82
N ASN A 74 3.91 6.23 -7.18
CA ASN A 74 5.14 7.00 -7.16
C ASN A 74 5.09 8.25 -8.05
N GLU A 75 4.56 8.13 -9.27
CA GLU A 75 4.41 9.26 -10.18
C GLU A 75 3.52 10.35 -9.58
N ASN A 76 2.36 9.97 -9.03
CA ASN A 76 1.46 10.92 -8.36
C ASN A 76 2.10 11.57 -7.13
N LEU A 77 2.83 10.82 -6.32
CA LEU A 77 3.51 11.36 -5.14
C LEU A 77 4.55 12.40 -5.53
N ALA A 78 5.40 12.09 -6.52
CA ALA A 78 6.49 12.96 -6.94
C ALA A 78 6.00 14.22 -7.67
N GLU A 79 5.14 14.05 -8.67
CA GLU A 79 4.71 15.14 -9.54
C GLU A 79 3.64 16.03 -8.94
N ASN A 80 2.81 15.49 -8.06
CA ASN A 80 1.69 16.23 -7.46
C ASN A 80 1.94 16.52 -5.97
N PHE A 81 1.75 15.54 -5.09
CA PHE A 81 1.73 15.82 -3.65
C PHE A 81 3.03 16.44 -3.13
N TYR A 82 4.18 15.86 -3.42
CA TYR A 82 5.47 16.40 -2.98
C TYR A 82 5.74 17.80 -3.56
N ARG A 83 5.37 18.03 -4.81
CA ARG A 83 5.57 19.31 -5.49
C ARG A 83 4.63 20.39 -4.96
N GLU A 84 3.37 20.07 -4.73
CA GLU A 84 2.32 21.03 -4.39
C GLU A 84 2.37 21.48 -2.93
N VAL A 85 2.65 20.57 -1.98
CA VAL A 85 2.68 20.92 -0.55
C VAL A 85 3.83 21.87 -0.24
N GLN A 86 3.59 22.83 0.64
CA GLN A 86 4.57 23.85 1.02
C GLN A 86 5.02 23.74 2.49
N TYR A 87 4.42 22.84 3.27
CA TYR A 87 4.88 22.54 4.63
C TYR A 87 6.13 21.64 4.56
N PRO A 88 7.26 22.05 5.19
CA PRO A 88 8.48 21.23 5.20
C PRO A 88 8.24 19.82 5.77
N GLU A 89 7.46 19.70 6.83
CA GLU A 89 7.14 18.43 7.49
C GLU A 89 6.40 17.48 6.53
N ALA A 90 5.46 18.00 5.73
CA ALA A 90 4.75 17.20 4.73
C ALA A 90 5.68 16.75 3.60
N LYS A 91 6.63 17.59 3.17
CA LYS A 91 7.66 17.18 2.20
C LYS A 91 8.57 16.08 2.75
N PHE A 92 8.91 16.14 4.02
CA PHE A 92 9.70 15.07 4.66
C PHE A 92 8.94 13.75 4.67
N PHE A 93 7.62 13.78 5.00
CA PHE A 93 6.80 12.58 4.93
C PHE A 93 6.70 12.02 3.51
N TYR A 94 6.34 12.83 2.53
CA TYR A 94 6.26 12.36 1.15
C TYR A 94 7.60 11.91 0.59
N GLY A 95 8.71 12.48 1.05
CA GLY A 95 10.06 12.04 0.67
C GLY A 95 10.38 10.62 1.15
N ILE A 96 10.05 10.29 2.39
CA ILE A 96 10.24 8.92 2.90
C ILE A 96 9.21 7.95 2.31
N GLN A 97 7.97 8.38 2.08
CA GLN A 97 6.97 7.57 1.38
C GLN A 97 7.45 7.16 0.00
N LEU A 98 7.94 8.11 -0.83
CA LEU A 98 8.54 7.81 -2.13
C LEU A 98 9.67 6.79 -2.05
N ALA A 99 10.52 6.88 -1.02
CA ALA A 99 11.59 5.91 -0.82
C ALA A 99 11.05 4.53 -0.48
N MET A 100 9.98 4.44 0.32
CA MET A 100 9.36 3.15 0.68
C MET A 100 8.62 2.53 -0.49
N GLU A 101 7.92 3.31 -1.32
CA GLU A 101 7.30 2.81 -2.55
C GLU A 101 8.32 2.19 -3.52
N ASN A 102 9.54 2.75 -3.58
CA ASN A 102 10.63 2.15 -4.35
C ASN A 102 11.06 0.79 -3.74
N ILE A 103 11.06 0.66 -2.42
CA ILE A 103 11.34 -0.61 -1.73
C ILE A 103 10.22 -1.62 -1.97
N HIS A 104 8.95 -1.20 -1.94
CA HIS A 104 7.80 -2.05 -2.26
C HIS A 104 7.90 -2.57 -3.70
N SER A 105 8.15 -1.70 -4.65
CA SER A 105 8.33 -2.06 -6.07
C SER A 105 9.49 -3.05 -6.28
N LEU A 106 10.63 -2.82 -5.62
CA LEU A 106 11.75 -3.76 -5.62
C LEU A 106 11.35 -5.11 -5.02
N MET A 107 10.64 -5.10 -3.87
CA MET A 107 10.21 -6.34 -3.21
C MET A 107 9.27 -7.15 -4.10
N TYR A 108 8.27 -6.54 -4.72
CA TYR A 108 7.38 -7.24 -5.66
C TYR A 108 8.13 -7.79 -6.88
N SER A 109 9.11 -7.04 -7.38
CA SER A 109 9.97 -7.52 -8.48
C SER A 109 10.79 -8.74 -8.06
N LEU A 110 11.37 -8.74 -6.86
CA LEU A 110 12.11 -9.88 -6.31
C LEU A 110 11.22 -11.11 -6.08
N LEU A 111 9.99 -10.92 -5.61
CA LEU A 111 9.01 -11.99 -5.44
C LEU A 111 8.66 -12.63 -6.79
N ILE A 112 8.38 -11.82 -7.82
CA ILE A 112 8.12 -12.30 -9.19
C ILE A 112 9.34 -13.04 -9.72
N ASP A 113 10.54 -12.47 -9.60
CA ASP A 113 11.77 -13.09 -10.08
C ASP A 113 12.07 -14.43 -9.40
N THR A 114 11.77 -14.52 -8.10
CA THR A 114 11.98 -15.72 -7.31
C THR A 114 11.00 -16.84 -7.68
N TYR A 115 9.71 -16.53 -7.87
CA TYR A 115 8.69 -17.56 -8.06
C TYR A 115 8.45 -17.94 -9.53
N VAL A 116 8.69 -17.03 -10.46
CA VAL A 116 8.40 -17.23 -11.88
C VAL A 116 9.69 -17.51 -12.64
N SER A 117 9.97 -18.81 -12.89
CA SER A 117 11.19 -19.24 -13.59
C SER A 117 11.11 -19.07 -15.11
N ASN A 118 9.92 -19.06 -15.70
CA ASN A 118 9.73 -18.90 -17.13
C ASN A 118 9.83 -17.42 -17.52
N GLU A 119 10.77 -17.03 -18.38
CA GLU A 119 11.04 -15.65 -18.77
C GLU A 119 9.86 -14.99 -19.50
N ASP A 120 9.11 -15.72 -20.33
CA ASP A 120 7.95 -15.16 -21.02
C ASP A 120 6.80 -14.84 -20.04
N GLU A 121 6.58 -15.71 -19.04
CA GLU A 121 5.62 -15.46 -17.96
C GLU A 121 6.07 -14.31 -17.06
N LYS A 122 7.36 -14.26 -16.71
CA LYS A 122 7.95 -13.17 -15.93
C LYS A 122 7.76 -11.82 -16.61
N ASN A 123 8.04 -11.74 -17.90
CA ASN A 123 7.84 -10.54 -18.71
C ASN A 123 6.36 -10.12 -18.73
N LYS A 124 5.42 -11.06 -18.80
CA LYS A 124 3.98 -10.76 -18.69
C LYS A 124 3.61 -10.18 -17.34
N CYS A 125 4.22 -10.67 -16.25
CA CYS A 125 4.02 -10.10 -14.91
C CYS A 125 4.49 -8.64 -14.86
N PHE A 126 5.66 -8.33 -15.38
CA PHE A 126 6.22 -6.96 -15.37
C PHE A 126 5.52 -6.00 -16.34
N THR A 127 4.73 -6.50 -17.28
CA THR A 127 3.95 -5.71 -18.22
C THR A 127 2.44 -5.81 -17.96
N ALA A 128 2.03 -5.98 -16.70
CA ALA A 128 0.64 -6.22 -16.32
C ALA A 128 -0.32 -5.10 -16.75
N LEU A 129 0.13 -3.86 -16.78
CA LEU A 129 -0.64 -2.70 -17.29
C LEU A 129 -1.06 -2.89 -18.76
N ASP A 130 -0.25 -3.59 -19.56
CA ASP A 130 -0.57 -3.82 -20.98
C ASP A 130 -1.42 -5.09 -21.17
N ASN A 131 -1.32 -6.06 -20.25
CA ASN A 131 -1.82 -7.41 -20.46
C ASN A 131 -3.03 -7.79 -19.60
N LEU A 132 -3.30 -7.07 -18.50
CA LEU A 132 -4.37 -7.40 -17.56
C LEU A 132 -5.45 -6.30 -17.52
N PRO A 133 -6.60 -6.50 -18.19
CA PRO A 133 -7.68 -5.49 -18.24
C PRO A 133 -8.16 -5.03 -16.87
N ALA A 134 -8.14 -5.90 -15.87
CA ALA A 134 -8.55 -5.57 -14.52
C ALA A 134 -7.56 -4.61 -13.82
N VAL A 135 -6.25 -4.77 -14.08
CA VAL A 135 -5.20 -3.85 -13.62
C VAL A 135 -5.35 -2.51 -14.33
N GLN A 136 -5.57 -2.53 -15.65
CA GLN A 136 -5.83 -1.32 -16.44
C GLN A 136 -7.01 -0.51 -15.90
N LYS A 137 -8.08 -1.18 -15.46
CA LYS A 137 -9.28 -0.52 -14.92
C LYS A 137 -8.97 0.21 -13.62
N LYS A 138 -8.21 -0.39 -12.70
CA LYS A 138 -7.74 0.27 -11.46
C LYS A 138 -6.81 1.44 -11.77
N ALA A 139 -5.83 1.22 -12.65
CA ALA A 139 -4.88 2.24 -13.08
C ALA A 139 -5.58 3.44 -13.71
N LYS A 140 -6.52 3.20 -14.62
CA LYS A 140 -7.31 4.25 -15.25
C LYS A 140 -8.08 5.06 -14.21
N TRP A 141 -8.73 4.41 -13.24
CA TRP A 141 -9.44 5.10 -12.17
C TRP A 141 -8.49 6.01 -11.39
N ALA A 142 -7.31 5.53 -11.01
CA ALA A 142 -6.32 6.32 -10.27
C ALA A 142 -5.83 7.52 -11.09
N LEU A 143 -5.46 7.31 -12.36
CA LEU A 143 -4.99 8.37 -13.26
C LEU A 143 -6.08 9.42 -13.54
N ASP A 144 -7.33 9.01 -13.74
CA ASP A 144 -8.44 9.94 -13.94
C ASP A 144 -8.59 10.91 -12.73
N TRP A 145 -8.37 10.44 -11.50
CA TRP A 145 -8.39 11.28 -10.30
C TRP A 145 -7.14 12.16 -10.18
N ILE A 146 -5.96 11.63 -10.52
CA ILE A 146 -4.70 12.37 -10.51
C ILE A 146 -4.77 13.59 -11.43
N GLU A 147 -5.30 13.41 -12.63
CA GLU A 147 -5.32 14.43 -13.68
C GLU A 147 -6.43 15.47 -13.50
N ASN A 148 -7.61 15.05 -13.03
CA ASN A 148 -8.82 15.85 -13.16
C ASN A 148 -9.41 16.36 -11.84
N ALA A 149 -8.85 15.98 -10.67
CA ALA A 149 -9.43 16.33 -9.39
C ALA A 149 -8.68 17.47 -8.67
N SER A 150 -9.39 18.12 -7.74
CA SER A 150 -8.78 19.06 -6.81
C SER A 150 -7.80 18.34 -5.85
N PHE A 151 -6.88 19.09 -5.24
CA PHE A 151 -5.96 18.54 -4.23
C PHE A 151 -6.69 17.77 -3.13
N GLN A 152 -7.80 18.29 -2.65
CA GLN A 152 -8.61 17.69 -1.58
C GLN A 152 -9.24 16.37 -2.01
N GLU A 153 -9.77 16.31 -3.24
CA GLU A 153 -10.35 15.08 -3.80
C GLU A 153 -9.27 14.05 -4.11
N ARG A 154 -8.08 14.49 -4.53
CA ARG A 154 -6.93 13.59 -4.75
C ARG A 154 -6.45 12.95 -3.45
N LEU A 155 -6.51 13.64 -2.30
CA LEU A 155 -6.22 13.02 -0.99
C LEU A 155 -7.21 11.88 -0.67
N VAL A 156 -8.51 12.06 -0.99
CA VAL A 156 -9.52 11.00 -0.80
C VAL A 156 -9.28 9.85 -1.77
N ALA A 157 -9.00 10.16 -3.04
CA ALA A 157 -8.72 9.14 -4.06
C ALA A 157 -7.43 8.36 -3.74
N PHE A 158 -6.40 9.05 -3.25
CA PHE A 158 -5.17 8.40 -2.79
C PHE A 158 -5.42 7.44 -1.62
N ALA A 159 -6.18 7.87 -0.61
CA ALA A 159 -6.59 6.98 0.48
C ALA A 159 -7.45 5.79 0.00
N ALA A 160 -8.20 5.94 -1.11
CA ALA A 160 -8.91 4.83 -1.73
C ALA A 160 -7.98 3.85 -2.46
N VAL A 161 -6.92 4.33 -3.11
CA VAL A 161 -5.89 3.45 -3.71
C VAL A 161 -5.22 2.64 -2.62
N GLU A 162 -4.65 3.28 -1.61
CA GLU A 162 -3.91 2.64 -0.52
C GLU A 162 -4.81 1.75 0.36
N GLY A 163 -6.00 2.23 0.69
CA GLY A 163 -6.91 1.59 1.64
C GLY A 163 -7.91 0.61 1.02
N ILE A 164 -8.25 0.73 -0.28
CA ILE A 164 -9.26 -0.13 -0.92
C ILE A 164 -8.62 -1.02 -1.99
N PHE A 165 -7.91 -0.46 -2.98
CA PHE A 165 -7.41 -1.23 -4.12
C PHE A 165 -6.38 -2.30 -3.74
N PHE A 166 -5.70 -2.14 -2.62
CA PHE A 166 -4.74 -3.12 -2.11
C PHE A 166 -5.35 -4.08 -1.09
N SER A 167 -6.48 -3.72 -0.47
CA SER A 167 -7.00 -4.46 0.69
C SER A 167 -7.40 -5.90 0.40
N GLY A 168 -8.05 -6.17 -0.74
CA GLY A 168 -8.42 -7.52 -1.15
C GLY A 168 -7.21 -8.40 -1.43
N SER A 169 -6.19 -7.82 -2.07
CA SER A 169 -4.92 -8.48 -2.37
C SER A 169 -4.13 -8.81 -1.10
N PHE A 170 -3.98 -7.86 -0.19
CA PHE A 170 -3.35 -8.09 1.12
C PHE A 170 -4.07 -9.17 1.94
N CYS A 171 -5.39 -9.10 2.01
CA CYS A 171 -6.21 -10.10 2.70
C CYS A 171 -5.99 -11.51 2.11
N SER A 172 -5.87 -11.62 0.80
CA SER A 172 -5.63 -12.88 0.11
C SER A 172 -4.26 -13.48 0.43
N ILE A 173 -3.22 -12.67 0.55
CA ILE A 173 -1.90 -13.14 0.98
C ILE A 173 -1.90 -13.51 2.47
N PHE A 174 -2.60 -12.76 3.33
CA PHE A 174 -2.77 -13.16 4.73
C PHE A 174 -3.58 -14.45 4.91
N TRP A 175 -4.43 -14.80 3.96
CA TRP A 175 -5.05 -16.12 3.91
C TRP A 175 -4.00 -17.23 3.73
N LEU A 176 -2.98 -17.05 2.87
CA LEU A 176 -1.86 -17.99 2.75
C LEU A 176 -1.08 -18.07 4.08
N LYS A 177 -0.83 -16.94 4.74
CA LYS A 177 -0.23 -16.90 6.09
C LYS A 177 -1.02 -17.75 7.09
N SER A 178 -2.34 -17.67 7.08
CA SER A 178 -3.21 -18.46 7.98
C SER A 178 -3.11 -19.98 7.73
N ARG A 179 -2.65 -20.38 6.56
CA ARG A 179 -2.38 -21.78 6.18
C ARG A 179 -0.94 -22.21 6.50
N GLY A 180 -0.09 -21.31 6.96
CA GLY A 180 1.31 -21.57 7.32
C GLY A 180 2.25 -21.76 6.13
N ILE A 181 1.92 -21.22 4.95
CA ILE A 181 2.69 -21.36 3.71
C ILE A 181 3.17 -20.00 3.20
N MET A 182 4.21 -19.99 2.34
CA MET A 182 4.75 -18.78 1.71
C MET A 182 5.15 -17.69 2.73
N GLN A 183 5.96 -18.05 3.71
CA GLN A 183 6.30 -17.18 4.84
C GLN A 183 7.04 -15.91 4.41
N GLY A 184 7.95 -15.98 3.46
CA GLY A 184 8.67 -14.82 2.93
C GLY A 184 7.70 -13.82 2.28
N LEU A 185 6.82 -14.31 1.38
CA LEU A 185 5.75 -13.50 0.78
C LEU A 185 4.86 -12.87 1.86
N CYS A 186 4.44 -13.66 2.85
CA CYS A 186 3.57 -13.18 3.92
C CYS A 186 4.25 -12.12 4.81
N ASN A 187 5.55 -12.26 5.06
CA ASN A 187 6.32 -11.30 5.83
C ASN A 187 6.49 -9.97 5.07
N ALA A 188 6.85 -10.04 3.77
CA ALA A 188 6.86 -8.87 2.90
C ALA A 188 5.51 -8.15 2.90
N ASN A 189 4.42 -8.92 2.68
CA ASN A 189 3.06 -8.41 2.69
C ASN A 189 2.69 -7.70 4.01
N ALA A 190 3.16 -8.20 5.15
CA ALA A 190 2.87 -7.61 6.45
C ALA A 190 3.58 -6.26 6.64
N LEU A 191 4.82 -6.12 6.16
CA LEU A 191 5.56 -4.85 6.21
C LEU A 191 4.93 -3.82 5.28
N ILE A 192 4.69 -4.19 4.02
CA ILE A 192 4.06 -3.31 3.04
C ILE A 192 2.66 -2.89 3.51
N PHE A 193 1.82 -3.82 3.95
CA PHE A 193 0.49 -3.51 4.50
C PHE A 193 0.53 -2.48 5.65
N LYS A 194 1.57 -2.53 6.49
CA LYS A 194 1.77 -1.56 7.57
C LYS A 194 2.09 -0.17 7.02
N ASP A 195 2.95 -0.10 6.00
CA ASP A 195 3.33 1.16 5.36
C ASP A 195 2.13 1.77 4.63
N GLU A 196 1.36 0.98 3.86
CA GLU A 196 0.17 1.46 3.14
C GLU A 196 -0.93 1.98 4.07
N ASN A 197 -1.10 1.34 5.24
CA ASN A 197 -1.99 1.89 6.26
C ASN A 197 -1.52 3.26 6.77
N LEU A 198 -0.21 3.46 6.95
CA LEU A 198 0.36 4.73 7.38
C LEU A 198 0.20 5.81 6.30
N HIS A 199 0.42 5.45 5.03
CA HIS A 199 0.21 6.33 3.87
C HIS A 199 -1.24 6.78 3.75
N CYS A 200 -2.17 5.83 3.86
CA CYS A 200 -3.61 6.09 3.87
C CYS A 200 -4.01 7.01 5.04
N ASP A 201 -3.54 6.70 6.26
CA ASP A 201 -3.85 7.48 7.45
C ASP A 201 -3.27 8.90 7.37
N PHE A 202 -2.11 9.08 6.76
CA PHE A 202 -1.52 10.40 6.53
C PHE A 202 -2.36 11.25 5.57
N ALA A 203 -2.81 10.70 4.46
CA ALA A 203 -3.69 11.41 3.52
C ALA A 203 -4.99 11.85 4.19
N ILE A 204 -5.60 10.97 4.99
CA ILE A 204 -6.80 11.26 5.78
C ILE A 204 -6.52 12.34 6.84
N HIS A 205 -5.37 12.26 7.52
CA HIS A 205 -4.94 13.23 8.51
C HIS A 205 -4.79 14.63 7.91
N LEU A 206 -4.12 14.74 6.75
CA LEU A 206 -4.01 16.02 6.04
C LEU A 206 -5.37 16.58 5.69
N LEU A 207 -6.26 15.76 5.12
CA LEU A 207 -7.61 16.23 4.77
C LEU A 207 -8.39 16.71 6.00
N ASN A 208 -8.31 15.97 7.11
CA ASN A 208 -9.10 16.29 8.30
C ASN A 208 -8.57 17.51 9.07
N ASN A 209 -7.26 17.74 9.10
CA ASN A 209 -6.66 18.70 10.00
C ASN A 209 -6.01 19.91 9.28
N HIS A 210 -5.62 19.77 8.02
CA HIS A 210 -4.86 20.80 7.30
C HIS A 210 -5.58 21.36 6.06
N ILE A 211 -6.80 20.86 5.77
CA ILE A 211 -7.64 21.33 4.67
C ILE A 211 -8.87 22.07 5.22
N GLU A 212 -9.06 23.31 4.76
CA GLU A 212 -10.20 24.14 5.15
C GLU A 212 -11.47 23.82 4.31
N ASN A 213 -11.30 23.61 3.00
CA ASN A 213 -12.40 23.37 2.06
C ASN A 213 -12.50 21.89 1.71
N LYS A 214 -12.94 21.09 2.67
CA LYS A 214 -13.08 19.63 2.50
C LYS A 214 -14.17 19.28 1.49
N PRO A 215 -14.02 18.18 0.72
CA PRO A 215 -15.13 17.62 -0.05
C PRO A 215 -16.31 17.28 0.86
N SER A 216 -17.53 17.41 0.34
CA SER A 216 -18.71 17.00 1.11
C SER A 216 -18.71 15.51 1.42
N GLU A 217 -19.42 15.10 2.50
CA GLU A 217 -19.59 13.66 2.82
C GLU A 217 -20.11 12.87 1.61
N LYS A 218 -21.04 13.43 0.86
CA LYS A 218 -21.55 12.82 -0.37
C LYS A 218 -20.42 12.57 -1.37
N ARG A 219 -19.54 13.56 -1.55
CA ARG A 219 -18.44 13.47 -2.50
C ARG A 219 -17.38 12.45 -2.08
N ILE A 220 -17.04 12.42 -0.80
CA ILE A 220 -16.13 11.39 -0.23
C ILE A 220 -16.71 10.01 -0.47
N LYS A 221 -18.00 9.80 -0.19
CA LYS A 221 -18.68 8.52 -0.43
C LYS A 221 -18.65 8.13 -1.92
N GLU A 222 -18.93 9.05 -2.84
CA GLU A 222 -18.87 8.77 -4.27
C GLU A 222 -17.49 8.25 -4.70
N ILE A 223 -16.40 8.87 -4.21
CA ILE A 223 -15.04 8.45 -4.52
C ILE A 223 -14.78 7.03 -3.99
N LEU A 224 -14.99 6.81 -2.69
CA LEU A 224 -14.71 5.51 -2.06
C LEU A 224 -15.57 4.38 -2.61
N LEU A 225 -16.86 4.63 -2.87
CA LEU A 225 -17.76 3.62 -3.43
C LEU A 225 -17.42 3.28 -4.88
N SER A 226 -16.96 4.25 -5.68
CA SER A 226 -16.52 3.97 -7.05
C SER A 226 -15.27 3.07 -7.08
N ALA A 227 -14.33 3.26 -6.15
CA ALA A 227 -13.18 2.39 -5.98
C ALA A 227 -13.60 0.99 -5.48
N LEU A 228 -14.52 0.93 -4.51
CA LEU A 228 -15.04 -0.34 -3.99
C LEU A 228 -15.62 -1.25 -5.06
N GLU A 229 -16.41 -0.70 -5.98
CA GLU A 229 -17.01 -1.53 -7.05
C GLU A 229 -15.95 -2.11 -8.00
N ILE A 230 -14.90 -1.35 -8.30
CA ILE A 230 -13.77 -1.84 -9.09
C ILE A 230 -13.00 -2.92 -8.34
N GLU A 231 -12.77 -2.73 -7.04
CA GLU A 231 -12.08 -3.74 -6.22
C GLU A 231 -12.89 -5.01 -6.07
N LYS A 232 -14.21 -4.91 -5.86
CA LYS A 232 -15.10 -6.08 -5.82
C LYS A 232 -15.02 -6.88 -7.13
N GLU A 233 -15.12 -6.21 -8.28
CA GLU A 233 -14.99 -6.87 -9.58
C GLU A 233 -13.61 -7.53 -9.73
N PHE A 234 -12.53 -6.81 -9.37
CA PHE A 234 -11.18 -7.33 -9.46
C PHE A 234 -11.02 -8.64 -8.69
N ILE A 235 -11.31 -8.64 -7.40
CA ILE A 235 -10.98 -9.75 -6.50
C ILE A 235 -12.02 -10.90 -6.48
N THR A 236 -13.17 -10.72 -7.12
CA THR A 236 -14.22 -11.75 -7.15
C THR A 236 -14.56 -12.27 -8.54
N GLU A 237 -14.24 -11.51 -9.59
CA GLU A 237 -14.59 -11.84 -10.97
C GLU A 237 -13.35 -11.95 -11.87
N SER A 238 -12.50 -10.92 -11.87
CA SER A 238 -11.30 -10.89 -12.73
C SER A 238 -10.19 -11.80 -12.22
N LEU A 239 -9.96 -11.77 -10.91
CA LEU A 239 -9.01 -12.64 -10.19
C LEU A 239 -9.69 -13.24 -8.96
N PRO A 240 -10.58 -14.23 -9.13
CA PRO A 240 -11.43 -14.69 -8.05
C PRO A 240 -10.66 -15.34 -6.91
N VAL A 241 -10.86 -14.85 -5.68
CA VAL A 241 -10.26 -15.43 -4.46
C VAL A 241 -10.65 -16.90 -4.22
N SER A 242 -11.69 -17.40 -4.88
CA SER A 242 -12.06 -18.83 -4.88
C SER A 242 -10.96 -19.72 -5.45
N LEU A 243 -10.06 -19.19 -6.30
CA LEU A 243 -8.89 -19.91 -6.82
C LEU A 243 -7.93 -20.36 -5.70
N ILE A 244 -7.89 -19.62 -4.61
CA ILE A 244 -7.10 -19.95 -3.41
C ILE A 244 -7.97 -20.48 -2.26
N GLY A 245 -9.20 -20.86 -2.53
CA GLY A 245 -10.12 -21.45 -1.55
C GLY A 245 -10.81 -20.45 -0.61
N MET A 246 -10.75 -19.15 -0.88
CA MET A 246 -11.49 -18.14 -0.11
C MET A 246 -12.94 -17.99 -0.61
N ASN A 247 -13.81 -17.55 0.29
CA ASN A 247 -15.20 -17.27 -0.02
C ASN A 247 -15.37 -15.86 -0.59
N SER A 248 -15.79 -15.75 -1.86
CA SER A 248 -15.96 -14.46 -2.55
C SER A 248 -17.01 -13.54 -1.90
N ASN A 249 -18.06 -14.09 -1.29
CA ASN A 249 -19.07 -13.27 -0.61
C ASN A 249 -18.51 -12.68 0.70
N LEU A 250 -17.71 -13.44 1.44
CA LEU A 250 -17.01 -12.92 2.62
C LEU A 250 -15.96 -11.87 2.21
N MET A 251 -15.31 -12.04 1.05
CA MET A 251 -14.39 -11.01 0.54
C MET A 251 -15.14 -9.71 0.20
N LYS A 252 -16.30 -9.78 -0.43
CA LYS A 252 -17.14 -8.58 -0.66
C LYS A 252 -17.51 -7.89 0.65
N GLN A 253 -17.92 -8.65 1.66
CA GLN A 253 -18.21 -8.12 3.00
C GLN A 253 -16.97 -7.49 3.65
N TYR A 254 -15.78 -8.11 3.48
CA TYR A 254 -14.53 -7.55 3.97
C TYR A 254 -14.22 -6.19 3.34
N LEU A 255 -14.37 -6.07 2.02
CA LEU A 255 -14.16 -4.79 1.32
C LEU A 255 -15.15 -3.71 1.80
N GLU A 256 -16.41 -4.07 2.02
CA GLU A 256 -17.42 -3.17 2.60
C GLU A 256 -17.06 -2.74 4.03
N PHE A 257 -16.52 -3.66 4.83
CA PHE A 257 -15.99 -3.35 6.16
C PHE A 257 -14.82 -2.36 6.10
N VAL A 258 -13.89 -2.53 5.16
CA VAL A 258 -12.75 -1.62 4.94
C VAL A 258 -13.25 -0.23 4.58
N VAL A 259 -14.20 -0.12 3.64
CA VAL A 259 -14.78 1.17 3.24
C VAL A 259 -15.50 1.86 4.39
N ASP A 260 -16.26 1.12 5.20
CA ASP A 260 -16.88 1.67 6.41
C ASP A 260 -15.84 2.23 7.40
N GLY A 261 -14.70 1.56 7.53
CA GLY A 261 -13.57 2.04 8.32
C GLY A 261 -13.00 3.36 7.79
N LEU A 262 -12.79 3.46 6.49
CA LEU A 262 -12.30 4.69 5.85
C LEU A 262 -13.32 5.83 5.97
N LEU A 263 -14.60 5.57 5.76
CA LEU A 263 -15.66 6.56 5.95
C LEU A 263 -15.63 7.14 7.36
N VAL A 264 -15.50 6.31 8.38
CA VAL A 264 -15.39 6.76 9.78
C VAL A 264 -14.13 7.61 9.99
N LYS A 265 -12.98 7.21 9.45
CA LYS A 265 -11.74 7.99 9.52
C LYS A 265 -11.86 9.36 8.86
N PHE A 266 -12.63 9.48 7.78
CA PHE A 266 -12.98 10.76 7.14
C PHE A 266 -14.06 11.57 7.89
N GLY A 267 -14.57 11.08 9.02
CA GLY A 267 -15.65 11.72 9.77
C GLY A 267 -17.05 11.55 9.15
N CYS A 268 -17.20 10.62 8.21
CA CYS A 268 -18.45 10.27 7.56
C CYS A 268 -19.19 9.14 8.28
N LYS A 269 -20.48 9.00 8.02
CA LYS A 269 -21.26 7.85 8.50
C LYS A 269 -20.94 6.60 7.69
N LYS A 270 -20.88 5.45 8.36
CA LYS A 270 -20.80 4.14 7.71
C LYS A 270 -21.90 3.96 6.66
N GLN A 271 -21.60 3.22 5.61
CA GLN A 271 -22.52 2.94 4.53
C GLN A 271 -23.16 1.54 4.65
N PHE A 272 -22.36 0.54 5.02
CA PHE A 272 -22.77 -0.87 4.98
C PHE A 272 -23.12 -1.41 6.36
N ASN A 273 -22.43 -0.95 7.40
CA ASN A 273 -22.58 -1.41 8.79
C ASN A 273 -22.36 -2.93 8.97
N VAL A 274 -21.39 -3.47 8.24
CA VAL A 274 -21.01 -4.89 8.29
C VAL A 274 -19.90 -5.15 9.30
N GLU A 275 -19.81 -6.39 9.78
CA GLU A 275 -18.75 -6.86 10.66
C GLU A 275 -17.58 -7.46 9.85
N GLN A 276 -16.37 -7.49 10.45
CA GLN A 276 -15.20 -8.16 9.89
C GLN A 276 -15.47 -9.66 9.72
N PRO A 277 -15.46 -10.20 8.48
CA PRO A 277 -15.81 -11.61 8.27
C PRO A 277 -14.65 -12.58 8.49
N PHE A 278 -13.38 -12.09 8.47
CA PHE A 278 -12.19 -12.91 8.55
C PHE A 278 -11.48 -12.76 9.89
N LYS A 279 -11.57 -13.77 10.76
CA LYS A 279 -10.92 -13.76 12.07
C LYS A 279 -9.39 -13.60 12.00
N PHE A 280 -8.73 -14.15 10.97
CA PHE A 280 -7.29 -13.99 10.81
C PHE A 280 -6.91 -12.52 10.54
N MET A 281 -7.78 -11.73 9.90
CA MET A 281 -7.54 -10.30 9.70
C MET A 281 -7.68 -9.50 11.01
N GLU A 282 -8.47 -9.95 11.98
CA GLU A 282 -8.52 -9.34 13.31
C GLU A 282 -7.18 -9.51 14.03
N GLN A 283 -6.57 -10.70 13.93
CA GLN A 283 -5.25 -10.97 14.50
C GLN A 283 -4.16 -10.10 13.83
N ILE A 284 -4.18 -10.01 12.51
CA ILE A 284 -3.26 -9.12 11.75
C ILE A 284 -3.42 -7.67 12.20
N ALA A 285 -4.66 -7.19 12.38
CA ALA A 285 -4.91 -5.83 12.84
C ALA A 285 -4.37 -5.56 14.26
N VAL A 286 -4.35 -6.56 15.13
CA VAL A 286 -3.72 -6.45 16.47
C VAL A 286 -2.20 -6.44 16.36
N GLU A 287 -1.62 -7.34 15.56
CA GLU A 287 -0.17 -7.43 15.30
C GLU A 287 0.38 -6.13 14.70
N THR A 288 -0.34 -5.52 13.76
CA THR A 288 0.07 -4.26 13.11
C THR A 288 -0.13 -3.02 13.99
N LYS A 289 -1.12 -3.03 14.90
CA LYS A 289 -1.32 -1.95 15.90
C LYS A 289 -0.38 -2.08 17.10
N GLY A 290 0.16 -3.27 17.34
CA GLY A 290 1.14 -3.51 18.39
C GLY A 290 2.39 -2.68 18.15
N ASN A 291 2.58 -1.70 19.01
CA ASN A 291 3.76 -0.86 19.21
C ASN A 291 4.62 -0.51 17.99
N PHE A 292 4.32 0.60 17.36
CA PHE A 292 5.27 1.31 16.50
C PHE A 292 6.65 1.50 17.17
N PHE A 293 6.71 1.47 18.49
CA PHE A 293 7.90 1.74 19.28
C PHE A 293 8.52 0.52 19.97
N GLU A 294 7.83 -0.63 20.07
CA GLU A 294 8.29 -1.72 20.96
C GLU A 294 8.76 -3.00 20.28
N SER A 295 8.41 -3.32 19.06
CA SER A 295 9.03 -4.47 18.37
C SER A 295 8.79 -4.43 16.87
N ARG A 296 9.81 -4.76 16.12
CA ARG A 296 9.67 -5.17 14.74
C ARG A 296 8.86 -6.48 14.74
N THR A 297 7.66 -6.44 14.20
CA THR A 297 6.65 -7.50 14.30
C THR A 297 6.92 -8.72 13.41
N VAL A 298 8.11 -8.81 12.83
CA VAL A 298 8.52 -9.89 11.92
C VAL A 298 9.87 -10.42 12.36
N GLU A 299 9.99 -11.74 12.48
CA GLU A 299 11.28 -12.41 12.53
C GLU A 299 12.01 -12.19 11.21
N TYR A 300 12.97 -11.27 11.20
CA TYR A 300 13.82 -11.06 10.04
C TYR A 300 15.29 -11.10 10.46
N GLN A 301 16.10 -11.62 9.58
CA GLN A 301 17.53 -11.57 9.73
C GLN A 301 18.01 -10.15 9.41
N LYS A 302 18.74 -9.50 10.34
CA LYS A 302 19.52 -8.33 9.97
C LYS A 302 20.42 -8.75 8.81
N ALA A 303 20.33 -8.05 7.69
CA ALA A 303 21.34 -8.18 6.64
C ALA A 303 22.71 -8.08 7.33
N LYS A 304 23.51 -9.12 7.23
CA LYS A 304 24.89 -9.09 7.71
C LYS A 304 25.62 -8.14 6.76
N LEU A 305 25.66 -6.88 7.11
CA LEU A 305 26.65 -5.92 6.61
C LEU A 305 28.03 -6.36 7.10
N ASN A 306 28.47 -7.52 6.63
CA ASN A 306 29.81 -8.05 6.85
C ASN A 306 30.63 -7.94 5.55
N GLU A 307 30.59 -6.78 4.94
CA GLU A 307 31.74 -6.35 4.12
C GLU A 307 32.21 -5.03 4.70
N THR A 308 33.30 -5.12 5.44
CA THR A 308 34.15 -3.99 5.77
C THR A 308 34.49 -3.30 4.45
N LEU A 309 33.88 -2.15 4.20
CA LEU A 309 34.41 -1.17 3.25
C LEU A 309 35.81 -0.81 3.76
N SER A 310 36.84 -1.48 3.23
CA SER A 310 38.21 -1.02 3.40
C SER A 310 38.41 0.15 2.45
N PHE A 311 38.33 1.35 2.97
CA PHE A 311 38.94 2.49 2.30
C PHE A 311 40.45 2.30 2.38
N THR A 312 41.05 1.80 1.34
CA THR A 312 42.49 1.97 1.15
C THR A 312 42.68 3.40 0.68
N ASP A 313 43.16 4.23 1.59
CA ASP A 313 43.73 5.52 1.24
C ASP A 313 44.96 5.28 0.40
N ASP A 314 44.87 5.51 -0.89
CA ASP A 314 45.99 5.82 -1.77
C ASP A 314 45.62 7.07 -2.56
N PHE A 315 46.18 8.18 -2.09
CA PHE A 315 46.37 9.42 -2.85
C PHE A 315 47.64 9.35 -3.64
#